data_e057dc64d0a0a97a9f9d08b3cb44193a
#
_entry.id   e057dc64d0a0a97a9f9d08b3cb44193a
#
_cell.length_a   1.000
_cell.length_b   1.000
_cell.length_c   1.000
_cell.angle_alpha   90.00
_cell.angle_beta   90.00
_cell.angle_gamma   90.00
#
_symmetry.space_group_name_H-M   'P 1'
#
loop_
_entity.id
_entity.type
_entity.pdbx_description
1 polymer ?
#
loop_
_entity_poly.entity_id
_entity_poly.type
_entity_poly.pdbx_seq_one_letter_code
_entity_poly.pdbx_strand_id
1 'polypeptide(L)'
;MKPMLRLTCLLALCFAASASAKVTMEIPDTIDLLVVNGSSPKLSGGFFDATKKLELEDGEQQIVFRYSPYFSQGNDRIIIDSEVVIATFDAANQELRFDMPKYRDAPQATKAIKTMQWQLLDQQGKAVELRQDRLIKEGMQIGRNFEFETAEYNKKGGVAALTSSIAVQPIAQQEISNATAMAAAEEMLHFWYNKADAETKARFKAFVNQQ
;
A
#
# COMPACT_ATOMS: atom_id res chain seq x y z
N MET A 1 25.19 -1.30 -73.86
CA MET A 1 23.98 -1.00 -73.08
C MET A 1 24.13 -1.71 -71.74
N LYS A 2 24.37 -0.95 -70.65
CA LYS A 2 24.52 -1.48 -69.27
C LYS A 2 23.19 -1.32 -68.54
N PRO A 3 22.64 -2.37 -67.91
CA PRO A 3 21.47 -2.20 -67.05
C PRO A 3 21.94 -1.69 -65.66
N MET A 4 21.40 -0.54 -65.25
CA MET A 4 21.56 -0.01 -63.89
C MET A 4 20.78 -0.89 -62.90
N LEU A 5 21.50 -1.52 -62.01
CA LEU A 5 20.95 -2.25 -60.85
C LEU A 5 20.54 -1.22 -59.78
N ARG A 6 19.26 -0.95 -59.63
CA ARG A 6 18.69 -0.09 -58.58
C ARG A 6 18.68 -0.89 -57.27
N LEU A 7 19.63 -0.60 -56.41
CA LEU A 7 19.69 -1.13 -55.05
C LEU A 7 18.73 -0.31 -54.18
N THR A 8 17.51 -0.79 -54.00
CA THR A 8 16.53 -0.24 -53.06
C THR A 8 16.89 -0.74 -51.65
N CYS A 9 17.57 0.08 -50.86
CA CYS A 9 17.71 -0.15 -49.41
C CYS A 9 16.35 0.05 -48.75
N LEU A 10 15.71 -1.05 -48.40
CA LEU A 10 14.53 -1.07 -47.53
C LEU A 10 14.99 -0.82 -46.11
N LEU A 11 14.85 0.44 -45.65
CA LEU A 11 15.10 0.82 -44.25
C LEU A 11 13.95 0.31 -43.44
N ALA A 12 14.02 -0.92 -42.92
CA ALA A 12 13.05 -1.44 -41.96
C ALA A 12 13.28 -0.72 -40.63
N LEU A 13 12.47 0.30 -40.35
CA LEU A 13 12.35 0.90 -39.03
C LEU A 13 11.71 -0.15 -38.10
N CYS A 14 12.53 -0.84 -37.32
CA CYS A 14 12.07 -1.64 -36.19
C CYS A 14 11.53 -0.66 -35.13
N PHE A 15 10.23 -0.45 -35.13
CA PHE A 15 9.55 0.09 -33.95
C PHE A 15 9.67 -0.96 -32.85
N ALA A 16 10.70 -0.85 -32.01
CA ALA A 16 10.73 -1.53 -30.74
C ALA A 16 9.61 -0.92 -29.88
N ALA A 17 8.43 -1.54 -29.91
CA ALA A 17 7.41 -1.30 -28.91
C ALA A 17 8.05 -1.66 -27.58
N SER A 18 8.38 -0.67 -26.75
CA SER A 18 8.75 -0.89 -25.37
C SER A 18 7.54 -1.54 -24.70
N ALA A 19 7.50 -2.86 -24.64
CA ALA A 19 6.60 -3.58 -23.77
C ALA A 19 6.99 -3.13 -22.37
N SER A 20 6.19 -2.24 -21.76
CA SER A 20 6.32 -1.92 -20.34
C SER A 20 6.04 -3.23 -19.62
N ALA A 21 7.10 -3.83 -19.12
CA ALA A 21 6.99 -5.00 -18.26
C ALA A 21 6.28 -4.52 -16.98
N LYS A 22 5.26 -5.24 -16.57
CA LYS A 22 4.46 -4.91 -15.39
C LYS A 22 4.47 -6.09 -14.44
N VAL A 23 4.48 -5.78 -13.17
CA VAL A 23 4.23 -6.77 -12.12
C VAL A 23 2.75 -6.79 -11.85
N THR A 24 2.14 -7.97 -11.90
CA THR A 24 0.74 -8.17 -11.53
C THR A 24 0.68 -8.98 -10.25
N MET A 25 -0.09 -8.52 -9.27
CA MET A 25 -0.27 -9.22 -8.00
C MET A 25 -1.74 -9.59 -7.82
N GLU A 26 -1.99 -10.86 -7.50
CA GLU A 26 -3.31 -11.35 -7.12
C GLU A 26 -3.60 -11.03 -5.65
N ILE A 27 -4.71 -10.35 -5.39
CA ILE A 27 -5.14 -9.93 -4.05
C ILE A 27 -6.43 -10.70 -3.70
N PRO A 28 -6.35 -11.78 -2.92
CA PRO A 28 -7.52 -12.51 -2.45
C PRO A 28 -8.36 -11.69 -1.48
N ASP A 29 -9.63 -12.04 -1.32
CA ASP A 29 -10.60 -11.35 -0.44
C ASP A 29 -10.23 -11.41 1.06
N THR A 30 -9.31 -12.30 1.42
CA THR A 30 -8.75 -12.39 2.78
C THR A 30 -7.57 -11.43 3.03
N ILE A 31 -7.13 -10.69 2.02
CA ILE A 31 -6.08 -9.67 2.12
C ILE A 31 -6.71 -8.28 2.03
N ASP A 32 -6.65 -7.56 3.13
CA ASP A 32 -6.97 -6.14 3.18
C ASP A 32 -5.70 -5.33 2.86
N LEU A 33 -5.55 -4.96 1.59
CA LEU A 33 -4.38 -4.19 1.12
C LEU A 33 -4.61 -2.71 1.45
N LEU A 34 -3.76 -2.15 2.31
CA LEU A 34 -3.93 -0.84 2.94
C LEU A 34 -3.13 0.27 2.23
N VAL A 35 -1.88 -0.03 1.87
CA VAL A 35 -0.98 0.92 1.20
C VAL A 35 -0.12 0.19 0.18
N VAL A 36 0.13 0.84 -0.94
CA VAL A 36 1.06 0.41 -1.99
C VAL A 36 1.95 1.59 -2.35
N ASN A 37 3.26 1.43 -2.18
CA ASN A 37 4.25 2.47 -2.48
C ASN A 37 3.89 3.85 -1.87
N GLY A 38 3.43 3.85 -0.61
CA GLY A 38 3.07 5.05 0.12
C GLY A 38 1.71 5.67 -0.22
N SER A 39 0.89 5.03 -1.07
CA SER A 39 -0.42 5.54 -1.49
C SER A 39 -1.51 4.48 -1.34
N SER A 40 -2.77 4.91 -1.36
CA SER A 40 -3.92 3.99 -1.39
C SER A 40 -3.88 3.06 -2.60
N PRO A 41 -4.15 1.75 -2.44
CA PRO A 41 -4.07 0.78 -3.52
C PRO A 41 -5.12 1.03 -4.61
N LYS A 42 -4.70 0.90 -5.88
CA LYS A 42 -5.60 0.94 -7.03
C LYS A 42 -5.80 -0.49 -7.54
N LEU A 43 -6.85 -1.14 -7.05
CA LEU A 43 -7.18 -2.49 -7.43
C LEU A 43 -8.07 -2.51 -8.65
N SER A 44 -7.81 -3.44 -9.58
CA SER A 44 -8.65 -3.77 -10.71
C SER A 44 -9.41 -5.09 -10.44
N GLY A 45 -10.57 -5.28 -11.06
CA GLY A 45 -11.45 -6.43 -10.90
C GLY A 45 -12.90 -6.02 -10.69
N GLY A 46 -13.82 -6.97 -10.83
CA GLY A 46 -15.26 -6.77 -10.63
C GLY A 46 -15.59 -6.60 -9.15
N PHE A 47 -16.73 -5.98 -8.87
CA PHE A 47 -17.21 -5.79 -7.49
C PHE A 47 -17.42 -7.10 -6.73
N PHE A 48 -17.78 -8.16 -7.46
CA PHE A 48 -18.06 -9.49 -6.90
C PHE A 48 -16.88 -10.48 -7.03
N ASP A 49 -15.74 -10.05 -7.57
CA ASP A 49 -14.59 -10.92 -7.74
C ASP A 49 -13.95 -11.22 -6.37
N ALA A 50 -13.79 -12.53 -6.08
CA ALA A 50 -13.11 -12.98 -4.86
C ALA A 50 -11.60 -12.68 -4.87
N THR A 51 -11.04 -12.41 -6.05
CA THR A 51 -9.64 -12.04 -6.22
C THR A 51 -9.57 -10.78 -7.07
N LYS A 52 -8.90 -9.75 -6.57
CA LYS A 52 -8.61 -8.53 -7.30
C LYS A 52 -7.19 -8.56 -7.82
N LYS A 53 -6.86 -7.65 -8.75
CA LYS A 53 -5.52 -7.53 -9.29
C LYS A 53 -4.95 -6.16 -8.99
N LEU A 54 -3.68 -6.14 -8.62
CA LEU A 54 -2.87 -4.96 -8.48
C LEU A 54 -1.81 -4.96 -9.57
N GLU A 55 -1.71 -3.87 -10.34
CA GLU A 55 -0.62 -3.65 -11.29
C GLU A 55 0.42 -2.74 -10.67
N LEU A 56 1.69 -3.14 -10.77
CA LEU A 56 2.85 -2.40 -10.27
C LEU A 56 3.87 -2.23 -11.41
N GLU A 57 4.67 -1.19 -11.31
CA GLU A 57 5.83 -1.02 -12.20
C GLU A 57 6.95 -1.97 -11.77
N ASP A 58 7.94 -2.18 -12.63
CA ASP A 58 9.13 -2.96 -12.28
C ASP A 58 9.98 -2.25 -11.23
N GLY A 59 10.64 -3.02 -10.37
CA GLY A 59 11.57 -2.55 -9.36
C GLY A 59 11.14 -2.82 -7.93
N GLU A 60 11.67 -2.01 -7.01
CA GLU A 60 11.39 -2.12 -5.58
C GLU A 60 9.97 -1.67 -5.26
N GLN A 61 9.20 -2.56 -4.64
CA GLN A 61 7.80 -2.36 -4.29
C GLN A 61 7.59 -2.51 -2.80
N GLN A 62 6.69 -1.70 -2.23
CA GLN A 62 6.31 -1.81 -0.82
C GLN A 62 4.80 -1.96 -0.71
N ILE A 63 4.36 -2.94 0.05
CA ILE A 63 2.95 -3.17 0.38
C ILE A 63 2.74 -3.14 1.89
N VAL A 64 1.58 -2.62 2.29
CA VAL A 64 1.08 -2.69 3.66
C VAL A 64 -0.27 -3.37 3.62
N PHE A 65 -0.44 -4.43 4.38
CA PHE A 65 -1.67 -5.20 4.34
C PHE A 65 -2.01 -5.81 5.70
N ARG A 66 -3.25 -6.29 5.81
CA ARG A 66 -3.75 -7.11 6.90
C ARG A 66 -4.29 -8.42 6.32
N TYR A 67 -4.01 -9.52 6.98
CA TYR A 67 -4.63 -10.80 6.65
C TYR A 67 -5.86 -11.00 7.53
N SER A 68 -7.00 -11.23 6.91
CA SER A 68 -8.32 -11.26 7.54
C SER A 68 -9.09 -12.52 7.13
N PRO A 69 -8.62 -13.74 7.51
CA PRO A 69 -9.33 -14.95 7.23
C PRO A 69 -10.68 -14.97 7.94
N TYR A 70 -11.66 -15.61 7.31
CA TYR A 70 -13.00 -15.70 7.86
C TYR A 70 -13.47 -17.15 8.00
N PHE A 71 -14.38 -17.37 8.95
CA PHE A 71 -14.91 -18.67 9.32
C PHE A 71 -16.43 -18.56 9.47
N SER A 72 -17.15 -19.57 8.95
CA SER A 72 -18.60 -19.67 9.13
C SER A 72 -18.91 -20.29 10.49
N GLN A 73 -19.76 -19.63 11.28
CA GLN A 73 -20.27 -20.16 12.54
C GLN A 73 -21.80 -20.03 12.54
N GLY A 74 -22.50 -21.12 12.16
CA GLY A 74 -23.92 -21.05 11.89
C GLY A 74 -24.23 -20.13 10.72
N ASN A 75 -25.02 -19.10 10.95
CA ASN A 75 -25.33 -18.07 9.94
C ASN A 75 -24.38 -16.86 9.96
N ASP A 76 -23.46 -16.81 10.92
CA ASP A 76 -22.53 -15.69 11.10
C ASP A 76 -21.18 -15.94 10.46
N ARG A 77 -20.50 -14.87 10.10
CA ARG A 77 -19.11 -14.86 9.58
C ARG A 77 -18.20 -14.23 10.63
N ILE A 78 -17.27 -15.00 11.16
CA ILE A 78 -16.26 -14.53 12.08
C ILE A 78 -15.00 -14.19 11.28
N ILE A 79 -14.52 -12.97 11.39
CA ILE A 79 -13.28 -12.48 10.79
C ILE A 79 -12.22 -12.38 11.89
N ILE A 80 -11.02 -12.89 11.63
CA ILE A 80 -9.88 -12.81 12.53
C ILE A 80 -8.78 -12.01 11.84
N ASP A 81 -8.49 -10.83 12.37
CA ASP A 81 -7.51 -9.92 11.79
C ASP A 81 -6.09 -10.19 12.32
N SER A 82 -5.12 -10.17 11.42
CA SER A 82 -3.71 -10.10 11.79
C SER A 82 -3.31 -8.69 12.25
N GLU A 83 -2.11 -8.57 12.79
CA GLU A 83 -1.42 -7.27 12.82
C GLU A 83 -1.16 -6.80 11.39
N VAL A 84 -0.96 -5.49 11.24
CA VAL A 84 -0.64 -4.89 9.94
C VAL A 84 0.80 -5.24 9.59
N VAL A 85 1.00 -5.82 8.42
CA VAL A 85 2.31 -6.18 7.88
C VAL A 85 2.74 -5.12 6.88
N ILE A 86 4.01 -4.74 6.93
CA ILE A 86 4.69 -3.96 5.90
C ILE A 86 5.77 -4.85 5.27
N ALA A 87 5.81 -4.91 3.94
CA ALA A 87 6.79 -5.72 3.22
C ALA A 87 7.30 -5.00 1.98
N THR A 88 8.59 -5.18 1.71
CA THR A 88 9.29 -4.64 0.53
C THR A 88 9.97 -5.76 -0.21
N PHE A 89 9.86 -5.75 -1.53
CA PHE A 89 10.41 -6.76 -2.45
C PHE A 89 10.76 -6.12 -3.78
N ASP A 90 11.66 -6.77 -4.53
CA ASP A 90 11.96 -6.42 -5.91
C ASP A 90 11.21 -7.37 -6.84
N ALA A 91 10.56 -6.80 -7.85
CA ALA A 91 9.85 -7.58 -8.86
C ALA A 91 9.96 -6.93 -10.24
N ALA A 92 10.04 -7.75 -11.28
CA ALA A 92 10.07 -7.30 -12.67
C ALA A 92 9.41 -8.33 -13.59
N ASN A 93 8.44 -7.87 -14.38
CA ASN A 93 7.74 -8.67 -15.39
C ASN A 93 7.30 -10.05 -14.88
N GLN A 94 6.59 -10.07 -13.75
CA GLN A 94 6.15 -11.32 -13.13
C GLN A 94 4.77 -11.19 -12.49
N GLU A 95 4.12 -12.33 -12.34
CA GLU A 95 2.86 -12.44 -11.60
C GLU A 95 3.15 -12.93 -10.18
N LEU A 96 2.59 -12.26 -9.21
CA LEU A 96 2.78 -12.55 -7.80
C LEU A 96 1.46 -12.95 -7.15
N ARG A 97 1.55 -13.83 -6.17
CA ARG A 97 0.41 -14.23 -5.34
C ARG A 97 0.83 -14.38 -3.89
N PHE A 98 -0.11 -14.12 -2.99
CA PHE A 98 0.06 -14.38 -1.58
C PHE A 98 -0.03 -15.89 -1.28
N ASP A 99 0.90 -16.39 -0.50
CA ASP A 99 0.82 -17.72 0.13
C ASP A 99 0.64 -17.51 1.64
N MET A 100 -0.61 -17.61 2.08
CA MET A 100 -1.01 -17.33 3.46
C MET A 100 -1.31 -18.64 4.20
N PRO A 101 -1.03 -18.68 5.52
CA PRO A 101 -1.37 -19.86 6.32
C PRO A 101 -2.88 -20.07 6.33
N LYS A 102 -3.27 -21.35 6.24
CA LYS A 102 -4.67 -21.75 6.33
C LYS A 102 -4.97 -22.24 7.75
N TYR A 103 -6.02 -21.71 8.35
CA TYR A 103 -6.48 -22.11 9.66
C TYR A 103 -7.77 -22.93 9.54
N ARG A 104 -7.91 -23.96 10.37
CA ARG A 104 -9.06 -24.84 10.36
C ARG A 104 -10.33 -24.16 10.90
N ASP A 105 -10.14 -23.32 11.92
CA ASP A 105 -11.23 -22.65 12.65
C ASP A 105 -10.77 -21.33 13.28
N ALA A 106 -11.73 -20.50 13.72
CA ALA A 106 -11.47 -19.21 14.32
C ALA A 106 -10.62 -19.28 15.61
N PRO A 107 -10.82 -20.25 16.54
CA PRO A 107 -9.95 -20.42 17.71
C PRO A 107 -8.49 -20.69 17.35
N GLN A 108 -8.22 -21.50 16.32
CA GLN A 108 -6.87 -21.75 15.83
C GLN A 108 -6.27 -20.48 15.21
N ALA A 109 -7.04 -19.80 14.37
CA ALA A 109 -6.60 -18.53 13.76
C ALA A 109 -6.23 -17.49 14.82
N THR A 110 -7.08 -17.29 15.82
CA THR A 110 -6.86 -16.31 16.91
C THR A 110 -5.52 -16.54 17.64
N LYS A 111 -5.13 -17.80 17.81
CA LYS A 111 -3.86 -18.14 18.49
C LYS A 111 -2.65 -17.98 17.57
N ALA A 112 -2.77 -18.41 16.31
CA ALA A 112 -1.64 -18.57 15.40
C ALA A 112 -1.38 -17.34 14.53
N ILE A 113 -2.38 -16.51 14.27
CA ILE A 113 -2.27 -15.38 13.32
C ILE A 113 -1.24 -14.33 13.76
N LYS A 114 -0.99 -14.19 15.06
CA LYS A 114 0.01 -13.26 15.61
C LYS A 114 1.44 -13.60 15.21
N THR A 115 1.71 -14.87 14.93
CA THR A 115 3.03 -15.37 14.54
C THR A 115 2.99 -16.04 13.17
N MET A 116 2.05 -15.62 12.33
CA MET A 116 1.87 -16.18 11.00
C MET A 116 3.16 -16.06 10.18
N GLN A 117 3.44 -17.13 9.42
CA GLN A 117 4.44 -17.12 8.36
C GLN A 117 3.69 -17.02 7.03
N TRP A 118 4.15 -16.18 6.15
CA TRP A 118 3.59 -15.96 4.84
C TRP A 118 4.69 -15.63 3.85
N GLN A 119 4.39 -15.74 2.55
CA GLN A 119 5.34 -15.38 1.49
C GLN A 119 4.59 -14.91 0.24
N LEU A 120 5.31 -14.25 -0.67
CA LEU A 120 4.88 -14.04 -2.04
C LEU A 120 5.49 -15.12 -2.91
N LEU A 121 4.70 -15.69 -3.80
CA LEU A 121 5.13 -16.66 -4.80
C LEU A 121 5.02 -16.06 -6.19
N ASP A 122 6.01 -16.34 -7.03
CA ASP A 122 5.95 -16.05 -8.45
C ASP A 122 5.06 -17.08 -9.20
N GLN A 123 4.93 -16.90 -10.52
CA GLN A 123 4.13 -17.80 -11.36
C GLN A 123 4.66 -19.24 -11.40
N GLN A 124 5.93 -19.47 -11.06
CA GLN A 124 6.55 -20.80 -10.94
C GLN A 124 6.35 -21.41 -9.54
N GLY A 125 5.77 -20.65 -8.59
CA GLY A 125 5.61 -21.06 -7.20
C GLY A 125 6.87 -20.94 -6.37
N LYS A 126 7.88 -20.20 -6.84
CA LYS A 126 9.08 -19.90 -6.10
C LYS A 126 8.84 -18.69 -5.19
N ALA A 127 9.33 -18.75 -3.97
CA ALA A 127 9.24 -17.63 -3.03
C ALA A 127 10.11 -16.44 -3.49
N VAL A 128 9.50 -15.27 -3.47
CA VAL A 128 10.17 -13.98 -3.69
C VAL A 128 10.85 -13.55 -2.40
N GLU A 129 12.05 -13.03 -2.50
CA GLU A 129 12.76 -12.48 -1.35
C GLU A 129 12.07 -11.22 -0.84
N LEU A 130 11.76 -11.19 0.45
CA LEU A 130 11.07 -10.07 1.09
C LEU A 130 11.87 -9.55 2.27
N ARG A 131 11.82 -8.24 2.47
CA ARG A 131 12.05 -7.59 3.76
C ARG A 131 10.69 -7.29 4.37
N GLN A 132 10.39 -7.83 5.53
CA GLN A 132 9.07 -7.66 6.16
C GLN A 132 9.18 -7.28 7.62
N ASP A 133 8.17 -6.55 8.09
CA ASP A 133 8.05 -6.08 9.46
C ASP A 133 6.56 -5.88 9.81
N ARG A 134 6.28 -5.48 11.03
CA ARG A 134 4.94 -5.12 11.49
C ARG A 134 4.82 -3.63 11.67
N LEU A 135 3.78 -3.06 11.10
CA LEU A 135 3.46 -1.64 11.29
C LEU A 135 2.68 -1.47 12.59
N ILE A 136 3.44 -1.47 13.71
CA ILE A 136 2.87 -1.35 15.05
C ILE A 136 2.66 0.12 15.40
N LYS A 137 1.47 0.43 15.92
CA LYS A 137 1.16 1.71 16.54
C LYS A 137 0.80 1.48 17.99
N GLU A 138 1.51 2.13 18.88
CA GLU A 138 1.19 2.10 20.30
C GLU A 138 -0.08 2.92 20.59
N GLY A 139 -0.84 2.49 21.60
CA GLY A 139 -2.04 3.18 22.06
C GLY A 139 -3.31 2.84 21.27
N MET A 140 -4.28 3.75 21.30
CA MET A 140 -5.60 3.55 20.69
C MET A 140 -5.50 3.52 19.15
N GLN A 141 -6.03 2.47 18.53
CA GLN A 141 -5.90 2.21 17.09
C GLN A 141 -7.11 2.68 16.26
N ILE A 142 -7.92 3.59 16.79
CA ILE A 142 -9.06 4.17 16.06
C ILE A 142 -8.55 5.25 15.09
N GLY A 143 -9.01 5.20 13.85
CA GLY A 143 -8.70 6.22 12.86
C GLY A 143 -7.23 6.22 12.41
N ARG A 144 -6.63 5.01 12.24
CA ARG A 144 -5.26 4.89 11.71
C ARG A 144 -5.16 5.46 10.30
N ASN A 145 -4.11 6.24 10.06
CA ASN A 145 -3.72 6.70 8.73
C ASN A 145 -2.50 5.90 8.27
N PHE A 146 -2.75 4.81 7.52
CA PHE A 146 -1.69 3.89 7.10
C PHE A 146 -0.70 4.51 6.12
N GLU A 147 -1.10 5.46 5.28
CA GLU A 147 -0.19 6.18 4.38
C GLU A 147 0.81 7.00 5.19
N PHE A 148 0.34 7.77 6.16
CA PHE A 148 1.18 8.54 7.06
C PHE A 148 2.10 7.65 7.92
N GLU A 149 1.55 6.56 8.48
CA GLU A 149 2.31 5.62 9.28
C GLU A 149 3.41 4.92 8.47
N THR A 150 3.13 4.58 7.20
CA THR A 150 4.11 4.02 6.26
C THR A 150 5.22 5.02 5.93
N ALA A 151 4.86 6.28 5.70
CA ALA A 151 5.84 7.34 5.44
C ALA A 151 6.78 7.54 6.65
N GLU A 152 6.24 7.58 7.86
CA GLU A 152 7.05 7.68 9.10
C GLU A 152 7.92 6.44 9.32
N TYR A 153 7.40 5.24 9.01
CA TYR A 153 8.18 4.00 9.06
C TYR A 153 9.38 4.05 8.10
N ASN A 154 9.14 4.46 6.85
CA ASN A 154 10.18 4.60 5.83
C ASN A 154 11.24 5.64 6.23
N LYS A 155 10.82 6.78 6.75
CA LYS A 155 11.70 7.84 7.25
C LYS A 155 12.61 7.38 8.39
N LYS A 156 12.13 6.49 9.25
CA LYS A 156 12.90 5.91 10.36
C LYS A 156 13.86 4.80 9.91
N GLY A 157 13.82 4.38 8.65
CA GLY A 157 14.68 3.32 8.12
C GLY A 157 14.36 1.94 8.69
N GLY A 158 13.07 1.60 8.83
CA GLY A 158 12.65 0.26 9.26
C GLY A 158 13.13 -0.83 8.31
N VAL A 159 13.09 -2.10 8.76
CA VAL A 159 13.60 -3.27 8.00
C VAL A 159 12.99 -3.35 6.60
N ALA A 160 11.70 -3.07 6.46
CA ALA A 160 10.97 -3.07 5.21
C ALA A 160 10.80 -1.66 4.61
N ALA A 161 11.66 -0.70 4.95
CA ALA A 161 11.64 0.62 4.33
C ALA A 161 12.12 0.56 2.88
N LEU A 162 11.53 1.38 2.00
CA LEU A 162 11.99 1.54 0.62
C LEU A 162 13.43 2.08 0.59
N THR A 163 14.28 1.45 -0.21
CA THR A 163 15.70 1.85 -0.33
C THR A 163 15.81 3.27 -0.91
N SER A 164 14.93 3.63 -1.85
CA SER A 164 14.83 4.97 -2.42
C SER A 164 14.43 6.03 -1.41
N SER A 165 13.75 5.65 -0.32
CA SER A 165 13.41 6.57 0.78
C SER A 165 14.59 6.81 1.73
N ILE A 166 15.54 5.86 1.77
CA ILE A 166 16.78 5.97 2.55
C ILE A 166 17.83 6.81 1.79
N ALA A 167 17.84 6.72 0.47
CA ALA A 167 18.56 7.65 -0.40
C ALA A 167 17.79 8.98 -0.44
N VAL A 168 17.58 9.59 0.70
CA VAL A 168 17.17 10.99 0.76
C VAL A 168 18.27 11.78 0.06
N GLN A 169 18.11 12.01 -1.25
CA GLN A 169 18.42 13.32 -1.72
C GLN A 169 17.70 14.26 -0.71
N PRO A 170 18.39 15.25 -0.14
CA PRO A 170 17.65 16.30 0.52
C PRO A 170 16.64 16.74 -0.55
N ILE A 171 15.39 16.28 -0.44
CA ILE A 171 14.29 16.99 -1.01
C ILE A 171 14.58 18.36 -0.41
N ALA A 172 15.12 19.25 -1.28
CA ALA A 172 15.14 20.64 -0.94
C ALA A 172 13.79 20.80 -0.27
N GLN A 173 13.84 21.02 1.04
CA GLN A 173 12.64 21.35 1.79
C GLN A 173 11.96 22.35 0.89
N GLN A 174 11.06 21.82 0.06
CA GLN A 174 9.97 22.61 -0.37
C GLN A 174 9.36 22.91 0.99
N GLU A 175 9.82 24.01 1.53
CA GLU A 175 9.14 24.71 2.58
C GLU A 175 7.71 24.74 2.05
N ILE A 176 6.91 23.75 2.49
CA ILE A 176 5.48 23.97 2.57
C ILE A 176 5.51 25.20 3.45
N SER A 177 5.43 26.34 2.75
CA SER A 177 5.66 27.61 3.40
C SER A 177 4.80 27.54 4.64
N ASN A 178 5.36 27.88 5.80
CA ASN A 178 4.61 27.85 7.07
C ASN A 178 3.24 28.50 6.89
N ALA A 179 3.11 29.43 5.96
CA ALA A 179 1.88 30.01 5.45
C ALA A 179 0.88 28.98 4.90
N THR A 180 1.30 27.96 4.11
CA THR A 180 0.37 26.96 3.54
C THR A 180 -0.10 25.96 4.61
N ALA A 181 0.80 25.55 5.51
CA ALA A 181 0.46 24.69 6.65
C ALA A 181 -0.43 25.44 7.66
N MET A 182 -0.18 26.72 7.90
CA MET A 182 -1.02 27.57 8.76
C MET A 182 -2.39 27.82 8.13
N ALA A 183 -2.47 28.10 6.83
CA ALA A 183 -3.72 28.27 6.12
C ALA A 183 -4.57 26.97 6.13
N ALA A 184 -3.94 25.80 5.95
CA ALA A 184 -4.63 24.52 6.07
C ALA A 184 -5.14 24.24 7.49
N ALA A 185 -4.36 24.58 8.51
CA ALA A 185 -4.78 24.44 9.91
C ALA A 185 -5.94 25.37 10.25
N GLU A 186 -5.92 26.62 9.77
CA GLU A 186 -6.99 27.60 9.94
C GLU A 186 -8.27 27.12 9.24
N GLU A 187 -8.20 26.64 8.00
CA GLU A 187 -9.34 26.11 7.26
C GLU A 187 -9.99 24.92 7.97
N MET A 188 -9.17 23.99 8.51
CA MET A 188 -9.65 22.85 9.29
C MET A 188 -10.32 23.29 10.60
N LEU A 189 -9.79 24.28 11.29
CA LEU A 189 -10.40 24.86 12.48
C LEU A 189 -11.79 25.47 12.16
N HIS A 190 -11.87 26.25 11.09
CA HIS A 190 -13.14 26.81 10.61
C HIS A 190 -14.14 25.73 10.23
N PHE A 191 -13.70 24.68 9.52
CA PHE A 191 -14.55 23.57 9.14
C PHE A 191 -15.16 22.87 10.36
N TRP A 192 -14.34 22.49 11.33
CA TRP A 192 -14.84 21.80 12.53
C TRP A 192 -15.66 22.70 13.43
N TYR A 193 -15.26 23.96 13.57
CA TYR A 193 -16.05 24.94 14.33
C TYR A 193 -17.45 25.13 13.73
N ASN A 194 -17.57 25.21 12.40
CA ASN A 194 -18.85 25.35 11.74
C ASN A 194 -19.75 24.12 11.90
N LYS A 195 -19.17 22.91 11.91
CA LYS A 195 -19.90 21.65 12.11
C LYS A 195 -20.31 21.38 13.56
N ALA A 196 -19.66 21.98 14.54
CA ALA A 196 -19.96 21.78 15.93
C ALA A 196 -21.32 22.37 16.33
N ASP A 197 -22.02 21.74 17.29
CA ASP A 197 -23.22 22.25 17.89
C ASP A 197 -22.95 23.48 18.79
N ALA A 198 -24.02 24.13 19.26
CA ALA A 198 -23.92 25.36 20.04
C ALA A 198 -23.17 25.14 21.38
N GLU A 199 -23.39 24.00 22.05
CA GLU A 199 -22.75 23.67 23.31
C GLU A 199 -21.25 23.43 23.15
N THR A 200 -20.83 22.66 22.12
CA THR A 200 -19.45 22.42 21.79
C THR A 200 -18.72 23.72 21.41
N LYS A 201 -19.38 24.61 20.65
CA LYS A 201 -18.86 25.96 20.34
C LYS A 201 -18.63 26.81 21.58
N ALA A 202 -19.55 26.75 22.55
CA ALA A 202 -19.41 27.48 23.80
C ALA A 202 -18.23 26.97 24.63
N ARG A 203 -18.09 25.64 24.77
CA ARG A 203 -16.94 25.03 25.46
C ARG A 203 -15.60 25.38 24.79
N PHE A 204 -15.56 25.35 23.47
CA PHE A 204 -14.34 25.70 22.72
C PHE A 204 -13.96 27.17 22.91
N LYS A 205 -14.93 28.11 22.85
CA LYS A 205 -14.70 29.54 23.16
C LYS A 205 -14.17 29.75 24.58
N ALA A 206 -14.74 29.03 25.55
CA ALA A 206 -14.26 29.12 26.93
C ALA A 206 -12.82 28.64 27.06
N PHE A 207 -12.45 27.55 26.39
CA PHE A 207 -11.08 27.01 26.35
C PHE A 207 -10.10 28.03 25.74
N VAL A 208 -10.41 28.61 24.57
CA VAL A 208 -9.55 29.57 23.89
C VAL A 208 -9.35 30.84 24.71
N ASN A 209 -10.37 31.30 25.45
CA ASN A 209 -10.29 32.50 26.28
C ASN A 209 -9.52 32.29 27.62
N GLN A 210 -9.12 31.06 27.95
CA GLN A 210 -8.34 30.71 29.13
C GLN A 210 -6.82 30.58 28.82
N GLN A 211 -6.43 30.69 27.57
CA GLN A 211 -5.03 30.71 27.12
C GLN A 211 -4.51 32.13 27.02
#